data_bfac5d4e924b1f89c8bc81a47030e997
#
_entry.id   bfac5d4e924b1f89c8bc81a47030e997
#
_cell.length_a   1.000
_cell.length_b   1.000
_cell.length_c   1.000
_cell.angle_alpha   90.00
_cell.angle_beta   90.00
_cell.angle_gamma   90.00
#
_symmetry.space_group_name_H-M   'P 1'
#
loop_
_entity.id
_entity.type
_entity.pdbx_description
1 polymer ?
#
loop_
_entity_poly.entity_id
_entity_poly.type
_entity_poly.pdbx_seq_one_letter_code
_entity_poly.pdbx_strand_id
1 'polypeptide(L)'
;MTDLQNKNYIIALDQGTTSSRAIIFDRDANVVCTAQREFVQHYPQPGWVEHDPMEIFATQSAVMVEALAQAGLHHDQVAAIGITNQRETTVVWDKLTGRPIYNAIVWQCRRSTEICQQLKRDGHEQYISDSTGLVTDPYFSGTKLKWILDNVEGSRERARNGELLFGTVDSWLIWKFTGGKTHVTDYTNASRTMLFNIHTLEWDAKMLEILDIPREMLPQVKSSSEIYGRTKSGIAIGGIAGDQQAALFGQMCVEAGQAKNTYGTGCFLLMNTGDKAVKSKHGMLTTIACGPRGEVAYALEGAVFNGGSTVQWLRDELKIINDAHDTEYFAGKVKDSNGVYLVPAFTGLGAPYWDPYARGALFGLTRGVRVDHIIRAALESIAYQTRDVLDAMQQDSGERLKALRVDGGAVANNFLMQFQADILGTQVERPQMRETTALGAAYLAGLACGFWSSLDELRGKAVIEREFEPQLDEAAKEKLYAGWQKAVSRTRDWEPHEGAE
;
A
#
# COMPACT_ATOMS: atom_id res chain seq x y z
N MET A 1 30.48 -14.67 6.06
CA MET A 1 29.44 -15.66 5.76
C MET A 1 28.75 -15.95 7.06
N THR A 2 27.47 -15.60 7.19
CA THR A 2 26.64 -15.95 8.36
C THR A 2 26.46 -17.46 8.37
N ASP A 3 26.69 -18.08 9.52
CA ASP A 3 26.45 -19.52 9.69
C ASP A 3 24.96 -19.80 9.55
N LEU A 4 24.53 -20.31 8.40
CA LEU A 4 23.15 -20.65 8.05
C LEU A 4 22.84 -22.14 8.28
N GLN A 5 23.80 -22.93 8.78
CA GLN A 5 23.66 -24.40 8.83
C GLN A 5 22.45 -24.88 9.65
N ASN A 6 21.99 -24.09 10.63
CA ASN A 6 20.82 -24.41 11.46
C ASN A 6 19.63 -23.46 11.25
N LYS A 7 19.73 -22.51 10.28
CA LYS A 7 18.73 -21.47 10.09
C LYS A 7 17.82 -21.82 8.92
N ASN A 8 16.61 -22.25 9.24
CA ASN A 8 15.66 -22.79 8.26
C ASN A 8 14.42 -21.93 8.06
N TYR A 9 14.36 -20.75 8.71
CA TYR A 9 13.16 -19.93 8.70
C TYR A 9 13.48 -18.44 8.51
N ILE A 10 12.55 -17.73 7.88
CA ILE A 10 12.48 -16.26 7.83
C ILE A 10 11.22 -15.82 8.55
N ILE A 11 11.29 -14.72 9.31
CA ILE A 11 10.12 -14.07 9.88
C ILE A 11 9.82 -12.80 9.09
N ALA A 12 8.59 -12.66 8.63
CA ALA A 12 8.08 -11.37 8.16
C ALA A 12 7.25 -10.72 9.27
N LEU A 13 7.54 -9.46 9.57
CA LEU A 13 6.75 -8.61 10.43
C LEU A 13 5.96 -7.65 9.54
N ASP A 14 4.64 -7.79 9.54
CA ASP A 14 3.72 -6.97 8.77
C ASP A 14 2.95 -6.05 9.72
N GLN A 15 3.34 -4.78 9.74
CA GLN A 15 2.70 -3.75 10.54
C GLN A 15 1.64 -3.02 9.74
N GLY A 16 0.44 -3.59 9.72
CA GLY A 16 -0.72 -2.98 9.06
C GLY A 16 -1.27 -1.78 9.82
N THR A 17 -2.33 -1.18 9.27
CA THR A 17 -2.99 -0.01 9.88
C THR A 17 -3.77 -0.38 11.14
N THR A 18 -4.38 -1.56 11.19
CA THR A 18 -5.26 -1.97 12.29
C THR A 18 -4.70 -3.12 13.13
N SER A 19 -3.66 -3.80 12.65
CA SER A 19 -3.09 -4.97 13.31
C SER A 19 -1.62 -5.14 13.03
N SER A 20 -0.93 -5.78 13.97
CA SER A 20 0.43 -6.27 13.84
C SER A 20 0.39 -7.76 13.54
N ARG A 21 1.19 -8.22 12.58
CA ARG A 21 1.26 -9.61 12.17
C ARG A 21 2.71 -10.10 12.11
N ALA A 22 2.93 -11.35 12.45
CA ALA A 22 4.18 -12.06 12.25
C ALA A 22 3.90 -13.37 11.51
N ILE A 23 4.60 -13.60 10.41
CA ILE A 23 4.48 -14.82 9.60
C ILE A 23 5.86 -15.45 9.47
N ILE A 24 5.93 -16.75 9.76
CA ILE A 24 7.15 -17.56 9.63
C ILE A 24 7.07 -18.33 8.33
N PHE A 25 8.11 -18.20 7.51
CA PHE A 25 8.25 -18.90 6.24
C PHE A 25 9.42 -19.91 6.31
N ASP A 26 9.22 -21.08 5.70
CA ASP A 26 10.29 -22.06 5.47
C ASP A 26 11.10 -21.77 4.19
N ARG A 27 12.04 -22.67 3.85
CA ARG A 27 12.87 -22.54 2.65
C ARG A 27 12.08 -22.64 1.35
N ASP A 28 10.93 -23.27 1.37
CA ASP A 28 10.04 -23.38 0.20
C ASP A 28 9.02 -22.26 0.13
N ALA A 29 9.19 -21.23 0.98
CA ALA A 29 8.30 -20.08 1.12
C ALA A 29 6.87 -20.46 1.56
N ASN A 30 6.69 -21.61 2.18
CA ASN A 30 5.42 -21.97 2.80
C ASN A 30 5.27 -21.28 4.14
N VAL A 31 4.03 -20.92 4.48
CA VAL A 31 3.68 -20.40 5.81
C VAL A 31 3.73 -21.54 6.82
N VAL A 32 4.59 -21.40 7.82
CA VAL A 32 4.73 -22.33 8.94
C VAL A 32 3.80 -21.94 10.09
N CYS A 33 3.75 -20.64 10.40
CA CYS A 33 2.91 -20.09 11.46
C CYS A 33 2.58 -18.64 11.20
N THR A 34 1.40 -18.22 11.67
CA THR A 34 0.96 -16.82 11.65
C THR A 34 0.41 -16.44 13.00
N ALA A 35 0.86 -15.33 13.55
CA ALA A 35 0.27 -14.69 14.72
C ALA A 35 -0.13 -13.25 14.38
N GLN A 36 -1.29 -12.81 14.87
CA GLN A 36 -1.83 -11.48 14.60
C GLN A 36 -2.50 -10.91 15.83
N ARG A 37 -2.35 -9.59 16.04
CA ARG A 37 -3.04 -8.83 17.09
C ARG A 37 -3.47 -7.48 16.56
N GLU A 38 -4.70 -7.11 16.87
CA GLU A 38 -5.19 -5.75 16.66
C GLU A 38 -4.61 -4.83 17.74
N PHE A 39 -4.60 -3.52 17.44
CA PHE A 39 -4.24 -2.46 18.38
C PHE A 39 -5.20 -1.28 18.26
N VAL A 40 -5.21 -0.43 19.28
CA VAL A 40 -6.20 0.65 19.41
C VAL A 40 -5.98 1.74 18.35
N GLN A 41 -7.07 2.14 17.73
CA GLN A 41 -7.13 3.30 16.83
C GLN A 41 -7.64 4.51 17.61
N HIS A 42 -6.95 5.64 17.56
CA HIS A 42 -7.35 6.86 18.26
C HIS A 42 -7.89 7.91 17.29
N TYR A 43 -9.05 8.46 17.59
CA TYR A 43 -9.73 9.48 16.79
C TYR A 43 -10.00 10.73 17.64
N PRO A 44 -8.95 11.54 17.99
CA PRO A 44 -9.10 12.63 18.94
C PRO A 44 -9.97 13.79 18.44
N GLN A 45 -10.09 13.98 17.13
CA GLN A 45 -10.94 14.98 16.49
C GLN A 45 -11.48 14.44 15.15
N PRO A 46 -12.54 15.01 14.58
CA PRO A 46 -13.01 14.64 13.24
C PRO A 46 -11.88 14.73 12.20
N GLY A 47 -11.67 13.66 11.43
CA GLY A 47 -10.61 13.55 10.43
C GLY A 47 -9.19 13.33 11.00
N TRP A 48 -9.02 13.22 12.32
CA TRP A 48 -7.73 12.91 12.95
C TRP A 48 -7.66 11.42 13.26
N VAL A 49 -6.51 10.81 12.93
CA VAL A 49 -6.23 9.41 13.19
C VAL A 49 -4.83 9.27 13.77
N GLU A 50 -4.73 8.59 14.90
CA GLU A 50 -3.48 8.40 15.63
C GLU A 50 -3.33 6.94 16.10
N HIS A 51 -2.07 6.51 16.24
CA HIS A 51 -1.70 5.28 16.91
C HIS A 51 -0.70 5.57 18.04
N ASP A 52 -0.72 4.77 19.11
CA ASP A 52 0.36 4.76 20.08
C ASP A 52 1.57 3.99 19.53
N PRO A 53 2.73 4.65 19.27
CA PRO A 53 3.91 3.96 18.77
C PRO A 53 4.44 2.88 19.71
N MET A 54 4.20 3.02 21.02
CA MET A 54 4.60 2.01 22.00
C MET A 54 3.72 0.76 21.89
N GLU A 55 2.43 0.93 21.64
CA GLU A 55 1.50 -0.19 21.40
C GLU A 55 1.83 -0.91 20.08
N ILE A 56 2.16 -0.17 19.01
CA ILE A 56 2.68 -0.74 17.76
C ILE A 56 3.88 -1.65 18.03
N PHE A 57 4.88 -1.16 18.75
CA PHE A 57 6.06 -1.95 19.07
C PHE A 57 5.74 -3.14 19.98
N ALA A 58 4.89 -2.95 20.99
CA ALA A 58 4.51 -4.00 21.93
C ALA A 58 3.75 -5.13 21.23
N THR A 59 2.75 -4.80 20.41
CA THR A 59 1.96 -5.79 19.66
C THR A 59 2.81 -6.51 18.61
N GLN A 60 3.67 -5.78 17.86
CA GLN A 60 4.58 -6.39 16.89
C GLN A 60 5.60 -7.33 17.54
N SER A 61 6.13 -6.95 18.71
CA SER A 61 7.02 -7.83 19.49
C SER A 61 6.29 -9.06 20.01
N ALA A 62 5.05 -8.87 20.48
CA ALA A 62 4.24 -9.95 21.02
C ALA A 62 3.90 -11.01 19.96
N VAL A 63 3.45 -10.59 18.76
CA VAL A 63 3.12 -11.52 17.68
C VAL A 63 4.35 -12.26 17.15
N MET A 64 5.53 -11.61 17.14
CA MET A 64 6.79 -12.28 16.78
C MET A 64 7.13 -13.41 17.76
N VAL A 65 7.04 -13.16 19.06
CA VAL A 65 7.29 -14.17 20.10
C VAL A 65 6.22 -15.27 20.06
N GLU A 66 4.98 -14.88 19.87
CA GLU A 66 3.85 -15.81 19.78
C GLU A 66 3.98 -16.77 18.58
N ALA A 67 4.33 -16.26 17.40
CA ALA A 67 4.53 -17.07 16.20
C ALA A 67 5.68 -18.08 16.40
N LEU A 68 6.80 -17.68 17.01
CA LEU A 68 7.90 -18.57 17.33
C LEU A 68 7.47 -19.67 18.32
N ALA A 69 6.74 -19.30 19.38
CA ALA A 69 6.27 -20.24 20.38
C ALA A 69 5.27 -21.25 19.80
N GLN A 70 4.31 -20.79 18.99
CA GLN A 70 3.32 -21.66 18.33
C GLN A 70 3.97 -22.62 17.33
N ALA A 71 5.02 -22.18 16.63
CA ALA A 71 5.79 -23.02 15.72
C ALA A 71 6.79 -23.95 16.44
N GLY A 72 6.97 -23.81 17.75
CA GLY A 72 7.97 -24.57 18.52
C GLY A 72 9.42 -24.23 18.12
N LEU A 73 9.65 -23.01 17.65
CA LEU A 73 10.94 -22.57 17.14
C LEU A 73 11.69 -21.68 18.14
N HIS A 74 13.01 -21.82 18.13
CA HIS A 74 13.92 -20.95 18.86
C HIS A 74 14.50 -19.87 17.91
N HIS A 75 14.87 -18.71 18.43
CA HIS A 75 15.36 -17.57 17.65
C HIS A 75 16.64 -17.86 16.84
N ASP A 76 17.46 -18.82 17.23
CA ASP A 76 18.68 -19.24 16.51
C ASP A 76 18.37 -20.02 15.22
N GLN A 77 17.16 -20.56 15.06
CA GLN A 77 16.69 -21.19 13.83
C GLN A 77 16.22 -20.19 12.77
N VAL A 78 16.11 -18.91 13.14
CA VAL A 78 15.69 -17.83 12.24
C VAL A 78 16.89 -17.18 11.56
N ALA A 79 16.88 -17.14 10.24
CA ALA A 79 17.96 -16.53 9.45
C ALA A 79 17.90 -15.00 9.51
N ALA A 80 16.73 -14.44 9.24
CA ALA A 80 16.52 -13.00 9.28
C ALA A 80 15.04 -12.63 9.51
N ILE A 81 14.83 -11.36 9.80
CA ILE A 81 13.53 -10.69 9.86
C ILE A 81 13.41 -9.74 8.67
N GLY A 82 12.28 -9.81 7.95
CA GLY A 82 11.82 -8.78 7.03
C GLY A 82 10.70 -7.96 7.67
N ILE A 83 10.69 -6.65 7.43
CA ILE A 83 9.69 -5.72 7.95
C ILE A 83 8.96 -5.08 6.78
N THR A 84 7.64 -5.15 6.81
CA THR A 84 6.76 -4.37 5.94
C THR A 84 5.78 -3.60 6.80
N ASN A 85 5.32 -2.45 6.33
CA ASN A 85 4.54 -1.54 7.16
C ASN A 85 3.56 -0.70 6.36
N GLN A 86 2.48 -0.28 7.03
CA GLN A 86 1.68 0.86 6.60
C GLN A 86 2.62 2.05 6.34
N ARG A 87 2.52 2.63 5.15
CA ARG A 87 3.40 3.73 4.73
C ARG A 87 2.96 5.06 5.34
N GLU A 88 3.77 6.08 5.21
CA GLU A 88 3.52 7.50 5.53
C GLU A 88 3.18 7.83 6.98
N THR A 89 2.82 6.85 7.81
CA THR A 89 2.54 7.05 9.23
C THR A 89 3.80 7.55 9.94
N THR A 90 3.66 8.69 10.61
CA THR A 90 4.78 9.53 11.08
C THR A 90 4.99 9.37 12.58
N VAL A 91 6.20 8.99 12.97
CA VAL A 91 6.62 8.85 14.37
C VAL A 91 7.79 9.80 14.67
N VAL A 92 7.72 10.51 15.79
CA VAL A 92 8.84 11.32 16.33
C VAL A 92 9.11 10.90 17.75
N TRP A 93 10.38 10.64 18.07
CA TRP A 93 10.76 10.18 19.40
C TRP A 93 12.06 10.81 19.89
N ASP A 94 12.21 10.84 21.19
CA ASP A 94 13.42 11.26 21.87
C ASP A 94 14.52 10.21 21.70
N LYS A 95 15.67 10.64 21.19
CA LYS A 95 16.81 9.77 20.84
C LYS A 95 17.43 9.09 22.07
N LEU A 96 17.42 9.77 23.23
CA LEU A 96 18.05 9.26 24.45
C LEU A 96 17.13 8.27 25.18
N THR A 97 15.84 8.64 25.34
CA THR A 97 14.89 7.86 26.13
C THR A 97 14.15 6.81 25.31
N GLY A 98 14.09 7.01 23.99
CA GLY A 98 13.29 6.19 23.08
C GLY A 98 11.79 6.31 23.30
N ARG A 99 11.31 7.42 23.87
CA ARG A 99 9.90 7.71 24.07
C ARG A 99 9.37 8.58 22.94
N PRO A 100 8.24 8.24 22.33
CA PRO A 100 7.56 9.13 21.40
C PRO A 100 7.22 10.45 22.10
N ILE A 101 7.38 11.57 21.39
CA ILE A 101 6.97 12.89 21.89
C ILE A 101 5.51 13.20 21.59
N TYR A 102 4.92 12.45 20.68
CA TYR A 102 3.51 12.52 20.27
C TYR A 102 3.07 11.14 19.75
N ASN A 103 1.76 10.89 19.68
CA ASN A 103 1.23 9.72 18.99
C ASN A 103 1.65 9.70 17.50
N ALA A 104 1.77 8.52 16.92
CA ALA A 104 2.00 8.39 15.50
C ALA A 104 0.81 8.98 14.71
N ILE A 105 1.08 9.92 13.82
CA ILE A 105 0.04 10.49 12.95
C ILE A 105 -0.11 9.59 11.73
N VAL A 106 -1.28 8.96 11.62
CA VAL A 106 -1.55 7.93 10.62
C VAL A 106 -1.71 8.52 9.23
N TRP A 107 -1.42 7.74 8.19
CA TRP A 107 -1.54 8.13 6.77
C TRP A 107 -2.93 8.66 6.40
N GLN A 108 -3.99 8.19 7.05
CA GLN A 108 -5.38 8.62 6.84
C GLN A 108 -5.70 10.00 7.45
N CYS A 109 -4.85 10.50 8.35
CA CYS A 109 -5.11 11.70 9.12
C CYS A 109 -5.08 12.97 8.25
N ARG A 110 -6.11 13.81 8.39
CA ARG A 110 -6.27 15.03 7.59
C ARG A 110 -5.81 16.32 8.29
N ARG A 111 -5.24 16.26 9.51
CA ARG A 111 -4.89 17.44 10.31
C ARG A 111 -3.91 18.40 9.65
N SER A 112 -3.07 17.92 8.75
CA SER A 112 -2.09 18.75 8.02
C SER A 112 -2.63 19.33 6.69
N THR A 113 -3.94 19.29 6.47
CA THR A 113 -4.59 19.81 5.24
C THR A 113 -4.24 21.28 5.01
N GLU A 114 -4.27 22.13 6.06
CA GLU A 114 -3.96 23.57 5.91
C GLU A 114 -2.48 23.77 5.51
N ILE A 115 -1.56 22.95 5.98
CA ILE A 115 -0.15 22.98 5.54
C ILE A 115 -0.07 22.67 4.04
N CYS A 116 -0.82 21.67 3.55
CA CYS A 116 -0.87 21.37 2.12
C CYS A 116 -1.46 22.53 1.31
N GLN A 117 -2.54 23.15 1.79
CA GLN A 117 -3.12 24.31 1.13
C GLN A 117 -2.15 25.50 1.07
N GLN A 118 -1.38 25.73 2.16
CA GLN A 118 -0.34 26.75 2.17
C GLN A 118 0.75 26.46 1.14
N LEU A 119 1.24 25.24 1.05
CA LEU A 119 2.23 24.83 0.05
C LEU A 119 1.75 25.09 -1.38
N LYS A 120 0.45 24.87 -1.64
CA LYS A 120 -0.18 25.18 -2.94
C LYS A 120 -0.25 26.68 -3.20
N ARG A 121 -0.70 27.48 -2.23
CA ARG A 121 -0.74 28.96 -2.34
C ARG A 121 0.64 29.54 -2.59
N ASP A 122 1.69 28.96 -1.99
CA ASP A 122 3.08 29.39 -2.15
C ASP A 122 3.71 28.88 -3.47
N GLY A 123 2.96 28.12 -4.27
CA GLY A 123 3.39 27.67 -5.59
C GLY A 123 4.37 26.50 -5.59
N HIS A 124 4.40 25.69 -4.51
CA HIS A 124 5.34 24.58 -4.38
C HIS A 124 4.86 23.27 -5.02
N GLU A 125 3.62 23.15 -5.49
CA GLU A 125 3.05 21.89 -6.02
C GLU A 125 3.89 21.27 -7.14
N GLN A 126 4.33 22.12 -8.10
CA GLN A 126 5.10 21.63 -9.24
C GLN A 126 6.44 21.05 -8.78
N TYR A 127 7.14 21.74 -7.86
CA TYR A 127 8.40 21.26 -7.32
C TYR A 127 8.23 19.95 -6.53
N ILE A 128 7.21 19.86 -5.69
CA ILE A 128 6.88 18.65 -4.93
C ILE A 128 6.65 17.49 -5.90
N SER A 129 5.82 17.68 -6.89
CA SER A 129 5.53 16.63 -7.88
C SER A 129 6.79 16.23 -8.67
N ASP A 130 7.62 17.18 -9.09
CA ASP A 130 8.80 16.91 -9.88
C ASP A 130 9.91 16.21 -9.09
N SER A 131 10.11 16.58 -7.82
CA SER A 131 11.21 16.03 -7.01
C SER A 131 10.82 14.73 -6.30
N THR A 132 9.56 14.58 -5.88
CA THR A 132 9.12 13.47 -5.04
C THR A 132 8.23 12.46 -5.75
N GLY A 133 7.69 12.80 -6.93
CA GLY A 133 6.69 11.99 -7.64
C GLY A 133 5.29 12.00 -7.00
N LEU A 134 5.08 12.81 -5.95
CA LEU A 134 3.86 12.82 -5.15
C LEU A 134 3.02 14.07 -5.42
N VAL A 135 1.76 14.02 -5.04
CA VAL A 135 0.87 15.18 -4.98
C VAL A 135 0.97 15.85 -3.62
N THR A 136 0.60 17.15 -3.54
CA THR A 136 0.57 17.87 -2.27
C THR A 136 -0.70 17.50 -1.50
N ASP A 137 -0.59 16.50 -0.63
CA ASP A 137 -1.70 15.96 0.18
C ASP A 137 -1.24 15.57 1.59
N PRO A 138 -2.08 15.74 2.64
CA PRO A 138 -1.78 15.31 4.01
C PRO A 138 -1.56 13.80 4.17
N TYR A 139 -1.78 13.01 3.15
CA TYR A 139 -1.44 11.59 3.09
C TYR A 139 0.04 11.32 3.44
N PHE A 140 0.96 12.13 2.92
CA PHE A 140 2.41 11.94 3.03
C PHE A 140 3.00 12.46 4.34
N SER A 141 4.17 11.94 4.74
CA SER A 141 4.74 12.15 6.09
C SER A 141 5.17 13.58 6.38
N GLY A 142 5.73 14.31 5.39
CA GLY A 142 6.42 15.58 5.61
C GLY A 142 5.54 16.64 6.26
N THR A 143 4.27 16.76 5.85
CA THR A 143 3.33 17.73 6.43
C THR A 143 2.88 17.33 7.85
N LYS A 144 2.81 16.03 8.15
CA LYS A 144 2.54 15.53 9.52
C LYS A 144 3.73 15.81 10.45
N LEU A 145 4.96 15.60 9.95
CA LEU A 145 6.17 15.92 10.69
C LEU A 145 6.26 17.43 11.00
N LYS A 146 6.00 18.28 10.01
CA LYS A 146 5.91 19.73 10.23
C LYS A 146 4.86 20.06 11.28
N TRP A 147 3.69 19.44 11.21
CA TRP A 147 2.63 19.65 12.19
C TRP A 147 3.09 19.30 13.63
N ILE A 148 3.78 18.18 13.83
CA ILE A 148 4.33 17.81 15.14
C ILE A 148 5.31 18.88 15.63
N LEU A 149 6.25 19.31 14.77
CA LEU A 149 7.26 20.32 15.14
C LEU A 149 6.66 21.71 15.41
N ASP A 150 5.50 22.02 14.83
CA ASP A 150 4.81 23.30 15.06
C ASP A 150 3.91 23.26 16.33
N ASN A 151 3.42 22.08 16.73
CA ASN A 151 2.38 21.97 17.76
C ASN A 151 2.85 21.33 19.08
N VAL A 152 4.00 20.63 19.08
CA VAL A 152 4.58 20.08 20.31
C VAL A 152 5.64 21.04 20.84
N GLU A 153 5.42 21.58 22.04
CA GLU A 153 6.27 22.60 22.64
C GLU A 153 7.75 22.17 22.71
N GLY A 154 8.65 23.05 22.27
CA GLY A 154 10.09 22.84 22.26
C GLY A 154 10.61 21.80 21.27
N SER A 155 9.73 21.09 20.54
CA SER A 155 10.13 20.00 19.65
C SER A 155 11.05 20.45 18.53
N ARG A 156 10.81 21.62 17.94
CA ARG A 156 11.62 22.15 16.82
C ARG A 156 13.04 22.47 17.26
N GLU A 157 13.22 23.09 18.42
CA GLU A 157 14.55 23.35 18.98
C GLU A 157 15.29 22.06 19.31
N ARG A 158 14.62 21.11 19.95
CA ARG A 158 15.17 19.79 20.25
C ARG A 158 15.57 19.02 18.99
N ALA A 159 14.76 19.14 17.93
CA ALA A 159 15.07 18.53 16.62
C ALA A 159 16.35 19.13 16.00
N ARG A 160 16.50 20.47 16.04
CA ARG A 160 17.72 21.17 15.58
C ARG A 160 18.96 20.80 16.39
N ASN A 161 18.78 20.50 17.69
CA ASN A 161 19.85 20.03 18.56
C ASN A 161 20.19 18.53 18.35
N GLY A 162 19.49 17.82 17.45
CA GLY A 162 19.70 16.39 17.20
C GLY A 162 19.23 15.47 18.33
N GLU A 163 18.31 15.95 19.20
CA GLU A 163 17.75 15.20 20.32
C GLU A 163 16.55 14.33 19.90
N LEU A 164 15.89 14.68 18.80
CA LEU A 164 14.73 13.98 18.28
C LEU A 164 15.07 13.22 17.00
N LEU A 165 14.42 12.07 16.83
CA LEU A 165 14.47 11.27 15.62
C LEU A 165 13.07 11.18 15.01
N PHE A 166 13.04 11.17 13.69
CA PHE A 166 11.84 10.91 12.87
C PHE A 166 11.97 9.57 12.16
N GLY A 167 10.85 8.93 11.93
CA GLY A 167 10.75 7.81 11.00
C GLY A 167 9.31 7.47 10.65
N THR A 168 9.16 6.70 9.61
CA THR A 168 7.99 5.89 9.34
C THR A 168 8.03 4.66 10.25
N VAL A 169 7.01 3.82 10.19
CA VAL A 169 6.84 2.71 11.14
C VAL A 169 8.01 1.71 11.10
N ASP A 170 8.59 1.46 9.92
CA ASP A 170 9.81 0.64 9.75
C ASP A 170 10.98 1.17 10.57
N SER A 171 11.29 2.46 10.45
CA SER A 171 12.39 3.09 11.21
C SER A 171 12.18 2.97 12.72
N TRP A 172 10.94 3.19 13.18
CA TRP A 172 10.56 3.04 14.58
C TRP A 172 10.79 1.61 15.07
N LEU A 173 10.29 0.62 14.34
CA LEU A 173 10.42 -0.79 14.71
C LEU A 173 11.89 -1.24 14.74
N ILE A 174 12.67 -0.88 13.71
CA ILE A 174 14.09 -1.23 13.64
C ILE A 174 14.85 -0.60 14.80
N TRP A 175 14.60 0.69 15.05
CA TRP A 175 15.26 1.40 16.17
C TRP A 175 14.94 0.71 17.50
N LYS A 176 13.70 0.32 17.74
CA LYS A 176 13.29 -0.40 18.95
C LYS A 176 13.89 -1.80 19.04
N PHE A 177 13.83 -2.61 17.98
CA PHE A 177 14.34 -3.98 17.95
C PHE A 177 15.87 -4.03 18.10
N THR A 178 16.60 -3.03 17.58
CA THR A 178 18.06 -2.94 17.71
C THR A 178 18.51 -2.29 19.02
N GLY A 179 17.57 -1.86 19.86
CA GLY A 179 17.88 -1.19 21.14
C GLY A 179 18.49 0.19 20.97
N GLY A 180 18.04 0.95 19.99
CA GLY A 180 18.47 2.32 19.70
C GLY A 180 19.76 2.43 18.90
N LYS A 181 20.26 1.33 18.33
CA LYS A 181 21.56 1.31 17.62
C LYS A 181 21.45 1.65 16.14
N THR A 182 20.27 1.46 15.53
CA THR A 182 20.08 1.60 14.09
C THR A 182 18.90 2.52 13.79
N HIS A 183 19.18 3.62 13.10
CA HIS A 183 18.17 4.58 12.66
C HIS A 183 18.21 4.66 11.13
N VAL A 184 17.41 3.82 10.49
CA VAL A 184 17.36 3.65 9.03
C VAL A 184 15.92 3.56 8.55
N THR A 185 15.74 3.83 7.27
CA THR A 185 14.56 3.51 6.46
C THR A 185 15.04 2.97 5.12
N ASP A 186 14.12 2.46 4.29
CA ASP A 186 14.44 2.08 2.92
C ASP A 186 13.96 3.11 1.90
N TYR A 187 14.38 2.95 0.65
CA TYR A 187 13.97 3.83 -0.45
C TYR A 187 12.45 3.85 -0.65
N THR A 188 11.74 2.73 -0.44
CA THR A 188 10.31 2.66 -0.68
C THR A 188 9.52 3.48 0.35
N ASN A 189 9.89 3.42 1.62
CA ASN A 189 9.30 4.24 2.68
C ASN A 189 9.74 5.71 2.56
N ALA A 190 11.02 5.98 2.29
CA ALA A 190 11.53 7.34 2.11
C ALA A 190 10.79 8.08 1.00
N SER A 191 10.51 7.42 -0.13
CA SER A 191 9.79 8.02 -1.27
C SER A 191 8.36 8.44 -0.93
N ARG A 192 7.79 7.97 0.21
CA ARG A 192 6.43 8.32 0.65
C ARG A 192 6.38 9.48 1.64
N THR A 193 7.51 10.09 1.90
CA THR A 193 7.60 11.14 2.93
C THR A 193 7.32 12.56 2.44
N MET A 194 7.33 12.82 1.13
CA MET A 194 7.37 14.16 0.53
C MET A 194 8.66 14.95 0.89
N LEU A 195 9.64 14.26 1.47
CA LEU A 195 10.94 14.84 1.88
C LEU A 195 12.11 14.27 1.07
N PHE A 196 11.85 13.25 0.27
CA PHE A 196 12.87 12.47 -0.43
C PHE A 196 12.80 12.71 -1.94
N ASN A 197 13.93 13.05 -2.54
CA ASN A 197 14.04 13.25 -3.97
C ASN A 197 14.23 11.89 -4.66
N ILE A 198 13.27 11.46 -5.45
CA ILE A 198 13.29 10.15 -6.09
C ILE A 198 14.29 10.04 -7.24
N HIS A 199 14.85 11.15 -7.72
CA HIS A 199 15.83 11.19 -8.80
C HIS A 199 17.28 11.18 -8.28
N THR A 200 17.55 11.96 -7.21
CA THR A 200 18.89 12.01 -6.59
C THR A 200 19.09 10.91 -5.56
N LEU A 201 17.99 10.27 -5.10
CA LEU A 201 17.97 9.25 -4.05
C LEU A 201 18.53 9.77 -2.71
N GLU A 202 18.22 11.02 -2.39
CA GLU A 202 18.63 11.70 -1.17
C GLU A 202 17.45 12.48 -0.56
N TRP A 203 17.54 12.79 0.74
CA TRP A 203 16.64 13.75 1.37
C TRP A 203 16.75 15.09 0.67
N ASP A 204 15.63 15.62 0.19
CA ASP A 204 15.60 16.83 -0.64
C ASP A 204 15.80 18.09 0.21
N ALA A 205 16.95 18.75 0.08
CA ALA A 205 17.32 19.90 0.89
C ALA A 205 16.31 21.05 0.77
N LYS A 206 15.74 21.27 -0.42
CA LYS A 206 14.74 22.32 -0.64
C LYS A 206 13.39 21.96 0.03
N MET A 207 12.97 20.70 0.01
CA MET A 207 11.78 20.28 0.75
C MET A 207 11.96 20.41 2.26
N LEU A 208 13.16 20.09 2.77
CA LEU A 208 13.48 20.28 4.20
C LEU A 208 13.43 21.77 4.59
N GLU A 209 13.93 22.66 3.72
CA GLU A 209 13.86 24.12 3.92
C GLU A 209 12.40 24.61 3.90
N ILE A 210 11.61 24.22 2.87
CA ILE A 210 10.19 24.63 2.71
C ILE A 210 9.36 24.20 3.94
N LEU A 211 9.57 23.01 4.46
CA LEU A 211 8.83 22.49 5.60
C LEU A 211 9.48 22.80 6.95
N ASP A 212 10.65 23.46 6.96
CA ASP A 212 11.49 23.74 8.14
C ASP A 212 11.73 22.49 9.01
N ILE A 213 12.23 21.43 8.35
CA ILE A 213 12.52 20.13 8.97
C ILE A 213 14.05 19.98 9.12
N PRO A 214 14.59 19.84 10.34
CA PRO A 214 16.00 19.60 10.57
C PRO A 214 16.45 18.25 10.01
N ARG A 215 17.53 18.24 9.23
CA ARG A 215 18.08 17.03 8.60
C ARG A 215 18.56 16.00 9.64
N GLU A 216 19.03 16.47 10.77
CA GLU A 216 19.60 15.67 11.85
C GLU A 216 18.65 14.65 12.44
N MET A 217 17.32 14.86 12.28
CA MET A 217 16.30 13.94 12.77
C MET A 217 15.92 12.84 11.78
N LEU A 218 16.42 12.89 10.54
CA LEU A 218 16.04 11.96 9.48
C LEU A 218 16.89 10.68 9.50
N PRO A 219 16.28 9.50 9.20
CA PRO A 219 17.00 8.24 9.15
C PRO A 219 17.95 8.17 7.95
N GLN A 220 18.95 7.29 8.03
CA GLN A 220 19.74 6.91 6.86
C GLN A 220 18.88 6.07 5.93
N VAL A 221 18.84 6.43 4.65
CA VAL A 221 18.12 5.64 3.62
C VAL A 221 19.01 4.53 3.09
N LYS A 222 18.47 3.33 3.00
CA LYS A 222 19.17 2.10 2.65
C LYS A 222 18.42 1.34 1.54
N SER A 223 19.09 0.33 0.96
CA SER A 223 18.43 -0.64 0.08
C SER A 223 17.32 -1.38 0.84
N SER A 224 16.29 -1.83 0.12
CA SER A 224 15.21 -2.64 0.70
C SER A 224 15.67 -4.04 1.10
N SER A 225 16.83 -4.51 0.62
CA SER A 225 17.42 -5.82 0.93
C SER A 225 18.90 -5.64 1.34
N GLU A 226 19.11 -5.41 2.63
CA GLU A 226 20.42 -5.20 3.25
C GLU A 226 20.37 -5.60 4.73
N ILE A 227 21.47 -6.05 5.32
CA ILE A 227 21.51 -6.28 6.78
C ILE A 227 21.67 -4.95 7.50
N TYR A 228 20.60 -4.48 8.12
CA TYR A 228 20.57 -3.17 8.81
C TYR A 228 21.07 -3.24 10.26
N GLY A 229 20.96 -4.41 10.88
CA GLY A 229 21.33 -4.62 12.28
C GLY A 229 20.83 -5.96 12.79
N ARG A 230 20.88 -6.11 14.11
CA ARG A 230 20.37 -7.31 14.79
C ARG A 230 19.47 -6.94 15.96
N THR A 231 18.46 -7.75 16.18
CA THR A 231 17.62 -7.67 17.39
C THR A 231 18.46 -7.93 18.65
N LYS A 232 17.91 -7.64 19.82
CA LYS A 232 18.54 -8.00 21.11
C LYS A 232 18.76 -9.50 21.26
N SER A 233 17.93 -10.34 20.60
CA SER A 233 18.11 -11.82 20.57
C SER A 233 19.09 -12.28 19.49
N GLY A 234 19.69 -11.38 18.71
CA GLY A 234 20.73 -11.70 17.72
C GLY A 234 20.20 -12.01 16.32
N ILE A 235 18.89 -12.01 16.07
CA ILE A 235 18.32 -12.22 14.74
C ILE A 235 18.65 -11.00 13.84
N ALA A 236 19.13 -11.26 12.64
CA ALA A 236 19.40 -10.21 11.66
C ALA A 236 18.09 -9.56 11.16
N ILE A 237 18.10 -8.25 10.92
CA ILE A 237 17.02 -7.54 10.22
C ILE A 237 17.55 -7.26 8.81
N GLY A 238 16.95 -7.87 7.79
CA GLY A 238 17.52 -7.94 6.44
C GLY A 238 16.60 -7.43 5.31
N GLY A 239 15.35 -7.12 5.59
CA GLY A 239 14.39 -6.63 4.60
C GLY A 239 13.53 -5.51 5.16
N ILE A 240 13.34 -4.46 4.37
CA ILE A 240 12.39 -3.37 4.65
C ILE A 240 11.68 -3.01 3.36
N ALA A 241 10.36 -2.90 3.39
CA ALA A 241 9.60 -2.26 2.31
C ALA A 241 8.25 -1.76 2.81
N GLY A 242 7.76 -0.66 2.25
CA GLY A 242 6.37 -0.26 2.40
C GLY A 242 5.43 -1.37 1.91
N ASP A 243 4.25 -1.48 2.53
CA ASP A 243 3.32 -2.60 2.32
C ASP A 243 2.98 -2.87 0.84
N GLN A 244 2.72 -1.83 0.07
CA GLN A 244 2.36 -1.97 -1.34
C GLN A 244 3.56 -2.37 -2.21
N GLN A 245 4.76 -1.88 -1.90
CA GLN A 245 6.00 -2.26 -2.56
C GLN A 245 6.43 -3.69 -2.20
N ALA A 246 6.25 -4.06 -0.93
CA ALA A 246 6.48 -5.44 -0.49
C ALA A 246 5.54 -6.41 -1.24
N ALA A 247 4.24 -6.07 -1.37
CA ALA A 247 3.29 -6.87 -2.14
C ALA A 247 3.68 -6.97 -3.63
N LEU A 248 4.14 -5.88 -4.25
CA LEU A 248 4.62 -5.88 -5.62
C LEU A 248 5.80 -6.85 -5.79
N PHE A 249 6.78 -6.79 -4.87
CA PHE A 249 7.94 -7.68 -4.87
C PHE A 249 7.56 -9.14 -4.56
N GLY A 250 6.69 -9.37 -3.56
CA GLY A 250 6.21 -10.70 -3.16
C GLY A 250 5.43 -11.40 -4.28
N GLN A 251 4.78 -10.64 -5.14
CA GLN A 251 4.14 -11.12 -6.35
C GLN A 251 5.09 -11.21 -7.55
N MET A 252 6.41 -11.05 -7.35
CA MET A 252 7.42 -11.10 -8.42
C MET A 252 7.18 -10.11 -9.58
N CYS A 253 6.53 -8.98 -9.30
CA CYS A 253 6.35 -7.89 -10.27
C CYS A 253 7.59 -6.98 -10.29
N VAL A 254 8.71 -7.50 -10.74
CA VAL A 254 10.03 -6.83 -10.68
C VAL A 254 10.52 -6.31 -12.03
N GLU A 255 9.75 -6.51 -13.07
CA GLU A 255 10.07 -6.06 -14.44
C GLU A 255 9.06 -5.00 -14.91
N ALA A 256 9.50 -4.10 -15.80
CA ALA A 256 8.64 -3.08 -16.39
C ALA A 256 7.41 -3.71 -17.08
N GLY A 257 6.25 -3.11 -16.88
CA GLY A 257 4.95 -3.56 -17.38
C GLY A 257 4.30 -4.68 -16.55
N GLN A 258 4.95 -5.17 -15.48
CA GLN A 258 4.31 -6.06 -14.51
C GLN A 258 3.56 -5.22 -13.46
N ALA A 259 2.35 -5.65 -13.14
CA ALA A 259 1.50 -4.92 -12.20
C ALA A 259 0.81 -5.87 -11.21
N LYS A 260 0.54 -5.31 -10.03
CA LYS A 260 -0.29 -5.97 -9.03
C LYS A 260 -1.49 -5.09 -8.66
N ASN A 261 -2.57 -5.71 -8.21
CA ASN A 261 -3.68 -5.05 -7.55
C ASN A 261 -4.06 -5.78 -6.27
N THR A 262 -4.02 -5.07 -5.14
CA THR A 262 -4.51 -5.56 -3.84
C THR A 262 -5.96 -5.14 -3.66
N TYR A 263 -6.88 -6.11 -3.67
CA TYR A 263 -8.32 -5.90 -3.51
C TYR A 263 -8.71 -6.00 -2.03
N GLY A 264 -8.57 -4.88 -1.32
CA GLY A 264 -9.01 -4.69 0.06
C GLY A 264 -10.30 -3.87 0.15
N THR A 265 -10.44 -3.04 1.18
CA THR A 265 -11.52 -2.04 1.30
C THR A 265 -11.55 -1.13 0.08
N GLY A 266 -10.39 -0.63 -0.33
CA GLY A 266 -10.12 -0.06 -1.66
C GLY A 266 -9.26 -1.01 -2.49
N CYS A 267 -8.84 -0.56 -3.69
CA CYS A 267 -7.86 -1.29 -4.50
C CYS A 267 -6.61 -0.43 -4.64
N PHE A 268 -5.44 -1.05 -4.43
CA PHE A 268 -4.14 -0.39 -4.56
C PHE A 268 -3.33 -1.07 -5.67
N LEU A 269 -3.16 -0.32 -6.74
CA LEU A 269 -2.49 -0.79 -7.95
C LEU A 269 -1.07 -0.21 -8.02
N LEU A 270 -0.10 -1.06 -8.29
CA LEU A 270 1.25 -0.67 -8.64
C LEU A 270 1.66 -1.34 -9.94
N MET A 271 2.22 -0.54 -10.85
CA MET A 271 2.86 -1.03 -12.08
C MET A 271 4.35 -0.68 -12.03
N ASN A 272 5.20 -1.68 -12.13
CA ASN A 272 6.64 -1.49 -12.23
C ASN A 272 7.00 -0.81 -13.56
N THR A 273 7.81 0.25 -13.49
CA THR A 273 8.29 1.01 -14.66
C THR A 273 9.80 0.85 -14.89
N GLY A 274 10.44 -0.10 -14.18
CA GLY A 274 11.88 -0.38 -14.30
C GLY A 274 12.73 0.73 -13.70
N ASP A 275 13.70 1.21 -14.45
CA ASP A 275 14.63 2.27 -14.08
C ASP A 275 14.12 3.70 -14.36
N LYS A 276 12.86 3.83 -14.80
CA LYS A 276 12.27 5.11 -15.22
C LYS A 276 11.30 5.66 -14.16
N ALA A 277 11.65 6.80 -13.57
CA ALA A 277 10.71 7.62 -12.81
C ALA A 277 9.73 8.31 -13.76
N VAL A 278 8.62 7.64 -14.09
CA VAL A 278 7.62 8.15 -15.04
C VAL A 278 6.79 9.24 -14.38
N LYS A 279 6.81 10.45 -14.93
CA LYS A 279 5.91 11.53 -14.50
C LYS A 279 4.53 11.29 -15.10
N SER A 280 3.54 11.04 -14.24
CA SER A 280 2.17 10.84 -14.70
C SER A 280 1.52 12.13 -15.20
N LYS A 281 0.75 12.00 -16.28
CA LYS A 281 -0.16 13.04 -16.81
C LYS A 281 -1.62 12.73 -16.50
N HIS A 282 -1.89 11.55 -15.96
CA HIS A 282 -3.23 11.04 -15.69
C HIS A 282 -3.50 10.84 -14.19
N GLY A 283 -2.76 11.55 -13.33
CA GLY A 283 -3.03 11.56 -11.88
C GLY A 283 -2.50 10.36 -11.10
N MET A 284 -1.57 9.56 -11.67
CA MET A 284 -0.90 8.51 -10.90
C MET A 284 0.23 9.10 -10.05
N LEU A 285 0.56 8.44 -8.94
CA LEU A 285 1.75 8.74 -8.18
C LEU A 285 2.96 8.01 -8.76
N THR A 286 4.13 8.67 -8.77
CA THR A 286 5.39 8.01 -9.04
C THR A 286 6.07 7.68 -7.71
N THR A 287 6.42 6.43 -7.51
CA THR A 287 7.03 5.96 -6.26
C THR A 287 8.20 5.04 -6.53
N ILE A 288 9.04 4.83 -5.51
CA ILE A 288 10.14 3.85 -5.60
C ILE A 288 9.60 2.47 -5.26
N ALA A 289 10.00 1.48 -6.03
CA ALA A 289 9.76 0.06 -5.84
C ALA A 289 11.08 -0.69 -5.61
N CYS A 290 11.02 -1.97 -5.25
CA CYS A 290 12.18 -2.83 -5.10
C CYS A 290 12.54 -3.48 -6.43
N GLY A 291 13.75 -3.33 -6.86
CA GLY A 291 14.34 -4.11 -7.96
C GLY A 291 14.69 -5.54 -7.52
N PRO A 292 15.18 -6.39 -8.45
CA PRO A 292 15.42 -7.82 -8.23
C PRO A 292 16.31 -8.19 -7.03
N ARG A 293 17.18 -7.28 -6.59
CA ARG A 293 18.08 -7.48 -5.44
C ARG A 293 17.85 -6.45 -4.32
N GLY A 294 16.70 -5.78 -4.34
CA GLY A 294 16.36 -4.72 -3.40
C GLY A 294 16.93 -3.34 -3.79
N GLU A 295 17.55 -3.22 -4.96
CA GLU A 295 17.94 -1.94 -5.55
C GLU A 295 16.72 -1.11 -5.95
N VAL A 296 16.96 0.17 -6.27
CA VAL A 296 15.89 1.07 -6.70
C VAL A 296 15.33 0.66 -8.05
N ALA A 297 14.02 0.48 -8.09
CA ALA A 297 13.18 0.50 -9.29
C ALA A 297 12.06 1.52 -9.07
N TYR A 298 11.34 1.87 -10.13
CA TYR A 298 10.22 2.80 -10.01
C TYR A 298 8.89 2.10 -10.30
N ALA A 299 7.82 2.68 -9.80
CA ALA A 299 6.46 2.24 -10.09
C ALA A 299 5.51 3.43 -10.19
N LEU A 300 4.48 3.29 -11.01
CA LEU A 300 3.27 4.10 -10.93
C LEU A 300 2.32 3.48 -9.93
N GLU A 301 1.72 4.32 -9.10
CA GLU A 301 0.72 3.89 -8.11
C GLU A 301 -0.59 4.63 -8.33
N GLY A 302 -1.70 3.88 -8.32
CA GLY A 302 -3.06 4.41 -8.32
C GLY A 302 -3.91 3.73 -7.27
N ALA A 303 -4.82 4.49 -6.68
CA ALA A 303 -5.73 4.00 -5.64
C ALA A 303 -7.18 4.14 -6.08
N VAL A 304 -7.94 3.07 -5.94
CA VAL A 304 -9.40 3.02 -6.03
C VAL A 304 -9.93 3.01 -4.62
N PHE A 305 -10.71 4.02 -4.23
CA PHE A 305 -11.15 4.17 -2.83
C PHE A 305 -12.19 3.12 -2.43
N ASN A 306 -13.04 2.71 -3.35
CA ASN A 306 -14.15 1.81 -3.09
C ASN A 306 -14.00 0.51 -3.90
N GLY A 307 -13.33 -0.47 -3.29
CA GLY A 307 -13.22 -1.84 -3.77
C GLY A 307 -14.17 -2.76 -2.99
N GLY A 308 -13.63 -3.52 -2.04
CA GLY A 308 -14.40 -4.39 -1.15
C GLY A 308 -15.44 -3.64 -0.28
N SER A 309 -15.24 -2.34 -0.01
CA SER A 309 -16.24 -1.50 0.64
C SER A 309 -17.57 -1.44 -0.12
N THR A 310 -17.54 -1.59 -1.43
CA THR A 310 -18.77 -1.69 -2.26
C THR A 310 -19.57 -2.94 -1.89
N VAL A 311 -18.91 -4.07 -1.69
CA VAL A 311 -19.55 -5.32 -1.25
C VAL A 311 -20.03 -5.22 0.21
N GLN A 312 -19.24 -4.59 1.08
CA GLN A 312 -19.64 -4.32 2.47
C GLN A 312 -20.92 -3.47 2.52
N TRP A 313 -21.01 -2.42 1.70
CA TRP A 313 -22.20 -1.57 1.59
C TRP A 313 -23.44 -2.36 1.16
N LEU A 314 -23.35 -3.31 0.22
CA LEU A 314 -24.45 -4.19 -0.15
C LEU A 314 -24.92 -5.06 1.04
N ARG A 315 -23.97 -5.50 1.89
CA ARG A 315 -24.24 -6.36 3.05
C ARG A 315 -24.77 -5.56 4.24
N ASP A 316 -24.05 -4.51 4.64
CA ASP A 316 -24.25 -3.87 5.95
C ASP A 316 -25.34 -2.79 5.89
N GLU A 317 -25.42 -2.03 4.80
CA GLU A 317 -26.35 -0.91 4.64
C GLU A 317 -27.59 -1.30 3.82
N LEU A 318 -27.42 -1.84 2.62
CA LEU A 318 -28.56 -2.27 1.80
C LEU A 318 -29.16 -3.58 2.24
N LYS A 319 -28.40 -4.44 2.93
CA LYS A 319 -28.83 -5.74 3.46
C LYS A 319 -29.45 -6.65 2.39
N ILE A 320 -28.89 -6.59 1.17
CA ILE A 320 -29.35 -7.41 0.03
C ILE A 320 -28.50 -8.66 -0.18
N ILE A 321 -27.43 -8.83 0.60
CA ILE A 321 -26.64 -10.04 0.76
C ILE A 321 -26.36 -10.27 2.24
N ASN A 322 -26.08 -11.52 2.65
CA ASN A 322 -25.72 -11.84 4.02
C ASN A 322 -24.19 -11.95 4.19
N ASP A 323 -23.51 -12.44 3.16
CA ASP A 323 -22.07 -12.62 3.15
C ASP A 323 -21.48 -12.12 1.82
N ALA A 324 -20.20 -11.74 1.84
CA ALA A 324 -19.50 -11.30 0.62
C ALA A 324 -19.46 -12.37 -0.47
N HIS A 325 -19.41 -13.66 -0.11
CA HIS A 325 -19.45 -14.79 -1.04
C HIS A 325 -20.75 -14.90 -1.81
N ASP A 326 -21.88 -14.42 -1.26
CA ASP A 326 -23.17 -14.40 -1.93
C ASP A 326 -23.12 -13.65 -3.25
N THR A 327 -22.25 -12.65 -3.37
CA THR A 327 -22.14 -11.81 -4.57
C THR A 327 -21.76 -12.61 -5.80
N GLU A 328 -20.87 -13.61 -5.71
CA GLU A 328 -20.51 -14.48 -6.83
C GLU A 328 -21.71 -15.27 -7.35
N TYR A 329 -22.47 -15.85 -6.38
CA TYR A 329 -23.66 -16.62 -6.72
C TYR A 329 -24.75 -15.77 -7.38
N PHE A 330 -25.08 -14.60 -6.82
CA PHE A 330 -26.11 -13.72 -7.37
C PHE A 330 -25.70 -13.13 -8.72
N ALA A 331 -24.44 -12.71 -8.88
CA ALA A 331 -23.94 -12.21 -10.16
C ALA A 331 -24.01 -13.28 -11.27
N GLY A 332 -23.78 -14.56 -10.91
CA GLY A 332 -23.86 -15.69 -11.84
C GLY A 332 -25.29 -16.08 -12.26
N LYS A 333 -26.33 -15.61 -11.54
CA LYS A 333 -27.75 -15.89 -11.89
C LYS A 333 -28.26 -15.09 -13.08
N VAL A 334 -27.58 -14.04 -13.45
CA VAL A 334 -27.99 -13.16 -14.55
C VAL A 334 -26.94 -13.15 -15.65
N LYS A 335 -27.39 -13.02 -16.89
CA LYS A 335 -26.50 -13.01 -18.05
C LYS A 335 -25.56 -11.80 -18.07
N ASP A 336 -26.08 -10.64 -17.69
CA ASP A 336 -25.38 -9.36 -17.66
C ASP A 336 -26.01 -8.45 -16.57
N SER A 337 -25.51 -7.24 -16.40
CA SER A 337 -26.06 -6.24 -15.46
C SER A 337 -27.37 -5.59 -15.96
N ASN A 338 -27.91 -6.01 -17.10
CA ASN A 338 -29.09 -5.46 -17.75
C ASN A 338 -28.99 -3.94 -17.99
N GLY A 339 -27.78 -3.46 -18.32
CA GLY A 339 -27.46 -2.04 -18.52
C GLY A 339 -27.34 -1.22 -17.26
N VAL A 340 -27.33 -1.86 -16.08
CA VAL A 340 -27.09 -1.16 -14.81
C VAL A 340 -25.60 -0.93 -14.59
N TYR A 341 -25.26 0.29 -14.21
CA TYR A 341 -23.92 0.69 -13.76
C TYR A 341 -24.02 1.29 -12.36
N LEU A 342 -23.24 0.76 -11.42
CA LEU A 342 -23.02 1.35 -10.11
C LEU A 342 -21.68 2.08 -10.12
N VAL A 343 -21.66 3.37 -9.80
CA VAL A 343 -20.43 4.13 -9.51
C VAL A 343 -20.32 4.29 -8.00
N PRO A 344 -19.41 3.59 -7.31
CA PRO A 344 -19.35 3.58 -5.86
C PRO A 344 -18.49 4.74 -5.30
N ALA A 345 -18.79 5.97 -5.68
CA ALA A 345 -18.08 7.16 -5.22
C ALA A 345 -18.56 7.60 -3.81
N PHE A 346 -18.53 6.71 -2.81
CA PHE A 346 -19.04 7.00 -1.46
C PHE A 346 -18.28 8.11 -0.75
N THR A 347 -16.99 8.25 -1.05
CA THR A 347 -16.09 9.27 -0.51
C THR A 347 -15.38 10.05 -1.63
N GLY A 348 -16.05 10.20 -2.77
CA GLY A 348 -15.46 10.72 -3.99
C GLY A 348 -14.80 9.63 -4.84
N LEU A 349 -14.16 10.05 -5.93
CA LEU A 349 -13.40 9.19 -6.84
C LEU A 349 -11.90 9.42 -6.65
N GLY A 350 -11.15 8.31 -6.56
CA GLY A 350 -9.69 8.31 -6.56
C GLY A 350 -9.10 8.46 -7.96
N ALA A 351 -7.93 7.87 -8.16
CA ALA A 351 -7.26 7.87 -9.47
C ALA A 351 -8.12 7.20 -10.56
N PRO A 352 -8.11 7.70 -11.80
CA PRO A 352 -7.41 8.90 -12.29
C PRO A 352 -8.18 10.21 -12.11
N TYR A 353 -9.37 10.18 -11.52
CA TYR A 353 -10.33 11.29 -11.52
C TYR A 353 -10.05 12.35 -10.46
N TRP A 354 -9.61 11.94 -9.26
CA TRP A 354 -9.33 12.80 -8.11
C TRP A 354 -10.45 13.80 -7.80
N ASP A 355 -11.70 13.30 -7.80
CA ASP A 355 -12.89 14.11 -7.60
C ASP A 355 -13.49 13.84 -6.20
N PRO A 356 -13.25 14.73 -5.21
CA PRO A 356 -13.80 14.59 -3.87
C PRO A 356 -15.30 14.93 -3.80
N TYR A 357 -15.85 15.60 -4.81
CA TYR A 357 -17.24 16.04 -4.89
C TYR A 357 -18.16 15.01 -5.56
N ALA A 358 -17.60 14.02 -6.23
CA ALA A 358 -18.38 12.91 -6.76
C ALA A 358 -19.09 12.13 -5.65
N ARG A 359 -20.29 11.62 -5.92
CA ARG A 359 -21.05 10.74 -5.01
C ARG A 359 -21.55 9.50 -5.75
N GLY A 360 -21.77 8.42 -4.98
CA GLY A 360 -22.23 7.14 -5.52
C GLY A 360 -23.55 7.27 -6.27
N ALA A 361 -23.67 6.58 -7.42
CA ALA A 361 -24.87 6.62 -8.25
C ALA A 361 -25.14 5.27 -8.95
N LEU A 362 -26.43 4.99 -9.17
CA LEU A 362 -26.91 3.89 -9.99
C LEU A 362 -27.54 4.42 -11.27
N PHE A 363 -27.12 3.92 -12.40
CA PHE A 363 -27.62 4.28 -13.72
C PHE A 363 -28.21 3.08 -14.45
N GLY A 364 -29.08 3.31 -15.43
CA GLY A 364 -29.62 2.27 -16.29
C GLY A 364 -30.79 1.48 -15.68
N LEU A 365 -31.44 1.97 -14.63
CA LEU A 365 -32.56 1.29 -13.99
C LEU A 365 -33.78 1.28 -14.90
N THR A 366 -34.29 0.08 -15.16
CA THR A 366 -35.56 -0.18 -15.85
C THR A 366 -36.45 -1.06 -14.95
N ARG A 367 -37.71 -1.21 -15.30
CA ARG A 367 -38.64 -2.06 -14.53
C ARG A 367 -38.21 -3.53 -14.46
N GLY A 368 -37.37 -3.99 -15.40
CA GLY A 368 -36.86 -5.35 -15.45
C GLY A 368 -35.61 -5.59 -14.59
N VAL A 369 -35.05 -4.56 -13.96
CA VAL A 369 -33.87 -4.68 -13.09
C VAL A 369 -34.26 -5.37 -11.78
N ARG A 370 -33.46 -6.35 -11.38
CA ARG A 370 -33.60 -7.11 -10.13
C ARG A 370 -32.36 -6.91 -9.26
N VAL A 371 -32.44 -7.34 -8.02
CA VAL A 371 -31.33 -7.29 -7.06
C VAL A 371 -30.05 -7.96 -7.61
N ASP A 372 -30.20 -9.11 -8.29
CA ASP A 372 -29.07 -9.81 -8.92
C ASP A 372 -28.27 -8.92 -9.89
N HIS A 373 -28.97 -8.07 -10.66
CA HIS A 373 -28.30 -7.13 -11.59
C HIS A 373 -27.55 -6.02 -10.85
N ILE A 374 -28.07 -5.55 -9.72
CA ILE A 374 -27.40 -4.53 -8.89
C ILE A 374 -26.15 -5.12 -8.23
N ILE A 375 -26.24 -6.34 -7.67
CA ILE A 375 -25.10 -7.04 -7.08
C ILE A 375 -24.00 -7.27 -8.13
N ARG A 376 -24.40 -7.70 -9.35
CA ARG A 376 -23.46 -7.87 -10.46
C ARG A 376 -22.83 -6.55 -10.86
N ALA A 377 -23.59 -5.47 -11.01
CA ALA A 377 -23.08 -4.15 -11.35
C ALA A 377 -22.09 -3.63 -10.28
N ALA A 378 -22.30 -3.99 -9.01
CA ALA A 378 -21.38 -3.66 -7.94
C ALA A 378 -20.02 -4.37 -8.09
N LEU A 379 -20.00 -5.67 -8.42
CA LEU A 379 -18.75 -6.38 -8.71
C LEU A 379 -18.07 -5.84 -9.98
N GLU A 380 -18.85 -5.62 -11.06
CA GLU A 380 -18.34 -5.06 -12.31
C GLU A 380 -17.71 -3.67 -12.10
N SER A 381 -18.25 -2.85 -11.17
CA SER A 381 -17.74 -1.52 -10.87
C SER A 381 -16.31 -1.53 -10.32
N ILE A 382 -15.95 -2.55 -9.55
CA ILE A 382 -14.59 -2.72 -9.01
C ILE A 382 -13.61 -2.97 -10.16
N ALA A 383 -14.01 -3.80 -11.11
CA ALA A 383 -13.19 -4.13 -12.26
C ALA A 383 -13.05 -2.94 -13.24
N TYR A 384 -14.11 -2.16 -13.44
CA TYR A 384 -14.03 -0.95 -14.27
C TYR A 384 -13.09 0.10 -13.68
N GLN A 385 -13.18 0.37 -12.39
CA GLN A 385 -12.26 1.32 -11.73
C GLN A 385 -10.80 0.84 -11.83
N THR A 386 -10.56 -0.47 -11.71
CA THR A 386 -9.22 -1.05 -11.91
C THR A 386 -8.74 -0.82 -13.35
N ARG A 387 -9.61 -0.96 -14.37
CA ARG A 387 -9.28 -0.65 -15.75
C ARG A 387 -8.93 0.82 -15.94
N ASP A 388 -9.72 1.75 -15.38
CA ASP A 388 -9.45 3.20 -15.46
C ASP A 388 -8.02 3.51 -15.02
N VAL A 389 -7.58 2.93 -13.90
CA VAL A 389 -6.23 3.14 -13.35
C VAL A 389 -5.16 2.50 -14.22
N LEU A 390 -5.35 1.24 -14.66
CA LEU A 390 -4.35 0.53 -15.47
C LEU A 390 -4.20 1.12 -16.87
N ASP A 391 -5.29 1.59 -17.48
CA ASP A 391 -5.23 2.29 -18.78
C ASP A 391 -4.43 3.60 -18.64
N ALA A 392 -4.63 4.35 -17.56
CA ALA A 392 -3.84 5.54 -17.25
C ALA A 392 -2.35 5.21 -17.03
N MET A 393 -2.04 4.14 -16.29
CA MET A 393 -0.67 3.68 -16.07
C MET A 393 0.03 3.27 -17.37
N GLN A 394 -0.66 2.57 -18.25
CA GLN A 394 -0.12 2.16 -19.56
C GLN A 394 0.12 3.38 -20.47
N GLN A 395 -0.80 4.35 -20.47
CA GLN A 395 -0.64 5.59 -21.25
C GLN A 395 0.55 6.43 -20.75
N ASP A 396 0.75 6.52 -19.43
CA ASP A 396 1.84 7.31 -18.85
C ASP A 396 3.20 6.62 -19.02
N SER A 397 3.28 5.31 -18.79
CA SER A 397 4.55 4.56 -18.87
C SER A 397 4.97 4.18 -20.29
N GLY A 398 4.00 4.04 -21.20
CA GLY A 398 4.22 3.44 -22.51
C GLY A 398 4.41 1.91 -22.46
N GLU A 399 4.33 1.31 -21.28
CA GLU A 399 4.46 -0.13 -21.08
C GLU A 399 3.08 -0.81 -21.20
N ARG A 400 3.02 -1.95 -21.89
CA ARG A 400 1.82 -2.77 -21.92
C ARG A 400 1.76 -3.69 -20.70
N LEU A 401 0.59 -3.78 -20.11
CA LEU A 401 0.31 -4.75 -19.06
C LEU A 401 0.45 -6.18 -19.60
N LYS A 402 1.35 -6.97 -19.05
CA LYS A 402 1.58 -8.36 -19.47
C LYS A 402 0.57 -9.31 -18.82
N ALA A 403 0.38 -9.16 -17.52
CA ALA A 403 -0.62 -9.84 -16.71
C ALA A 403 -0.88 -8.98 -15.46
N LEU A 404 -2.08 -9.08 -14.91
CA LEU A 404 -2.40 -8.46 -13.62
C LEU A 404 -2.33 -9.52 -12.52
N ARG A 405 -1.40 -9.37 -11.59
CA ARG A 405 -1.34 -10.17 -10.38
C ARG A 405 -2.23 -9.59 -9.29
N VAL A 406 -2.96 -10.46 -8.60
CA VAL A 406 -4.00 -10.01 -7.68
C VAL A 406 -3.87 -10.67 -6.31
N ASP A 407 -4.14 -9.90 -5.25
CA ASP A 407 -4.24 -10.37 -3.88
C ASP A 407 -5.33 -9.61 -3.10
N GLY A 408 -5.46 -9.92 -1.80
CA GLY A 408 -6.48 -9.36 -0.94
C GLY A 408 -7.75 -10.21 -0.87
N GLY A 409 -8.68 -9.82 0.01
CA GLY A 409 -9.84 -10.66 0.33
C GLY A 409 -10.81 -10.89 -0.83
N ALA A 410 -11.03 -9.88 -1.67
CA ALA A 410 -12.03 -9.97 -2.73
C ALA A 410 -11.59 -10.83 -3.93
N VAL A 411 -10.31 -11.22 -4.04
CA VAL A 411 -9.83 -12.08 -5.14
C VAL A 411 -10.35 -13.52 -5.06
N ALA A 412 -10.95 -13.90 -3.93
CA ALA A 412 -11.64 -15.19 -3.78
C ALA A 412 -12.86 -15.31 -4.71
N ASN A 413 -13.45 -14.18 -5.10
CA ASN A 413 -14.60 -14.11 -5.99
C ASN A 413 -14.17 -14.36 -7.45
N ASN A 414 -14.50 -15.54 -7.99
CA ASN A 414 -14.08 -15.92 -9.34
C ASN A 414 -14.82 -15.13 -10.42
N PHE A 415 -16.06 -14.72 -10.17
CA PHE A 415 -16.79 -13.85 -11.10
C PHE A 415 -16.08 -12.52 -11.28
N LEU A 416 -15.68 -11.88 -10.17
CA LEU A 416 -14.94 -10.62 -10.21
C LEU A 416 -13.61 -10.77 -10.97
N MET A 417 -12.87 -11.84 -10.70
CA MET A 417 -11.56 -12.07 -11.35
C MET A 417 -11.71 -12.36 -12.85
N GLN A 418 -12.72 -13.13 -13.24
CA GLN A 418 -12.99 -13.37 -14.66
C GLN A 418 -13.43 -12.07 -15.37
N PHE A 419 -14.34 -11.32 -14.76
CA PHE A 419 -14.77 -10.04 -15.34
C PHE A 419 -13.64 -9.02 -15.40
N GLN A 420 -12.72 -9.06 -14.42
CA GLN A 420 -11.51 -8.23 -14.46
C GLN A 420 -10.62 -8.57 -15.67
N ALA A 421 -10.39 -9.86 -15.95
CA ALA A 421 -9.64 -10.29 -17.12
C ALA A 421 -10.37 -9.86 -18.42
N ASP A 422 -11.68 -10.06 -18.46
CA ASP A 422 -12.52 -9.71 -19.61
C ASP A 422 -12.46 -8.21 -19.92
N ILE A 423 -12.62 -7.35 -18.91
CA ILE A 423 -12.69 -5.90 -19.14
C ILE A 423 -11.32 -5.27 -19.37
N LEU A 424 -10.25 -5.88 -18.89
CA LEU A 424 -8.87 -5.47 -19.21
C LEU A 424 -8.43 -5.97 -20.58
N GLY A 425 -8.95 -7.10 -21.05
CA GLY A 425 -8.42 -7.81 -22.22
C GLY A 425 -7.01 -8.37 -21.95
N THR A 426 -6.70 -8.68 -20.69
CA THR A 426 -5.39 -9.15 -20.23
C THR A 426 -5.59 -10.21 -19.15
N GLN A 427 -4.69 -11.20 -19.11
CA GLN A 427 -4.70 -12.27 -18.12
C GLN A 427 -4.64 -11.71 -16.70
N VAL A 428 -5.44 -12.31 -15.79
CA VAL A 428 -5.39 -12.06 -14.34
C VAL A 428 -4.86 -13.31 -13.65
N GLU A 429 -3.80 -13.17 -12.87
CA GLU A 429 -3.12 -14.25 -12.15
C GLU A 429 -3.40 -14.14 -10.65
N ARG A 430 -4.04 -15.16 -10.09
CA ARG A 430 -4.22 -15.29 -8.64
C ARG A 430 -3.19 -16.25 -8.05
N PRO A 431 -2.24 -15.77 -7.22
CA PRO A 431 -1.25 -16.64 -6.60
C PRO A 431 -1.89 -17.53 -5.53
N GLN A 432 -1.28 -18.70 -5.31
CA GLN A 432 -1.66 -19.61 -4.22
C GLN A 432 -1.39 -18.96 -2.86
N MET A 433 -0.24 -18.29 -2.73
CA MET A 433 0.13 -17.53 -1.54
C MET A 433 -0.60 -16.18 -1.54
N ARG A 434 -1.48 -15.98 -0.55
CA ARG A 434 -2.29 -14.75 -0.43
C ARG A 434 -1.62 -13.68 0.44
N GLU A 435 -0.65 -14.08 1.26
CA GLU A 435 0.12 -13.19 2.15
C GLU A 435 1.31 -12.54 1.42
N THR A 436 1.06 -11.97 0.25
CA THR A 436 2.09 -11.47 -0.68
C THR A 436 2.89 -10.31 -0.11
N THR A 437 2.28 -9.48 0.74
CA THR A 437 2.95 -8.37 1.43
C THR A 437 4.03 -8.87 2.39
N ALA A 438 3.66 -9.78 3.28
CA ALA A 438 4.62 -10.40 4.22
C ALA A 438 5.67 -11.24 3.48
N LEU A 439 5.25 -11.95 2.43
CA LEU A 439 6.15 -12.74 1.60
C LEU A 439 7.22 -11.87 0.94
N GLY A 440 6.85 -10.68 0.43
CA GLY A 440 7.80 -9.73 -0.15
C GLY A 440 8.88 -9.28 0.84
N ALA A 441 8.48 -8.94 2.06
CA ALA A 441 9.43 -8.61 3.13
C ALA A 441 10.33 -9.80 3.50
N ALA A 442 9.77 -11.02 3.54
CA ALA A 442 10.53 -12.25 3.77
C ALA A 442 11.56 -12.48 2.65
N TYR A 443 11.18 -12.31 1.39
CA TYR A 443 12.06 -12.45 0.24
C TYR A 443 13.23 -11.47 0.30
N LEU A 444 12.97 -10.19 0.56
CA LEU A 444 14.02 -9.17 0.71
C LEU A 444 15.00 -9.54 1.83
N ALA A 445 14.49 -9.97 2.99
CA ALA A 445 15.32 -10.39 4.11
C ALA A 445 16.14 -11.67 3.81
N GLY A 446 15.52 -12.63 3.13
CA GLY A 446 16.15 -13.88 2.76
C GLY A 446 17.28 -13.70 1.73
N LEU A 447 17.07 -12.82 0.75
CA LEU A 447 18.12 -12.42 -0.22
C LEU A 447 19.28 -11.73 0.49
N ALA A 448 19.00 -10.77 1.39
CA ALA A 448 20.03 -10.02 2.11
C ALA A 448 20.95 -10.90 2.96
N CYS A 449 20.42 -11.98 3.57
CA CYS A 449 21.20 -12.90 4.41
C CYS A 449 21.71 -14.15 3.67
N GLY A 450 21.37 -14.34 2.39
CA GLY A 450 21.73 -15.50 1.60
C GLY A 450 20.94 -16.77 1.94
N PHE A 451 19.76 -16.61 2.55
CA PHE A 451 18.82 -17.72 2.79
C PHE A 451 18.26 -18.27 1.47
N TRP A 452 17.90 -17.37 0.55
CA TRP A 452 17.69 -17.65 -0.85
C TRP A 452 18.82 -17.01 -1.66
N SER A 453 19.30 -17.71 -2.69
CA SER A 453 20.48 -17.34 -3.43
C SER A 453 20.22 -16.29 -4.54
N SER A 454 19.00 -16.27 -5.05
CA SER A 454 18.64 -15.42 -6.17
C SER A 454 17.12 -15.23 -6.32
N LEU A 455 16.73 -14.25 -7.13
CA LEU A 455 15.34 -14.06 -7.52
C LEU A 455 14.80 -15.23 -8.35
N ASP A 456 15.64 -15.88 -9.16
CA ASP A 456 15.20 -17.03 -9.97
C ASP A 456 14.81 -18.23 -9.11
N GLU A 457 15.54 -18.45 -7.99
CA GLU A 457 15.12 -19.43 -6.98
C GLU A 457 13.73 -19.10 -6.43
N LEU A 458 13.45 -17.84 -6.13
CA LEU A 458 12.17 -17.39 -5.62
C LEU A 458 11.05 -17.48 -6.66
N ARG A 459 11.34 -17.17 -7.93
CA ARG A 459 10.38 -17.35 -9.04
C ARG A 459 9.91 -18.80 -9.15
N GLY A 460 10.80 -19.76 -8.93
CA GLY A 460 10.45 -21.18 -8.93
C GLY A 460 9.51 -21.60 -7.79
N LYS A 461 9.37 -20.78 -6.74
CA LYS A 461 8.48 -21.01 -5.59
C LYS A 461 7.15 -20.26 -5.70
N ALA A 462 7.04 -19.30 -6.60
CA ALA A 462 5.81 -18.53 -6.84
C ALA A 462 4.82 -19.38 -7.66
N VAL A 463 3.83 -19.97 -6.97
CA VAL A 463 2.80 -20.81 -7.61
C VAL A 463 1.56 -19.96 -7.90
N ILE A 464 1.08 -19.99 -9.15
CA ILE A 464 -0.21 -19.44 -9.55
C ILE A 464 -1.28 -20.49 -9.25
N GLU A 465 -2.27 -20.16 -8.41
CA GLU A 465 -3.42 -21.00 -8.11
C GLU A 465 -4.38 -21.07 -9.30
N ARG A 466 -4.62 -19.89 -9.90
CA ARG A 466 -5.55 -19.79 -11.01
C ARG A 466 -5.23 -18.61 -11.93
N GLU A 467 -5.35 -18.87 -13.21
CA GLU A 467 -5.28 -17.90 -14.29
C GLU A 467 -6.68 -17.67 -14.86
N PHE A 468 -7.02 -16.41 -15.13
CA PHE A 468 -8.27 -16.00 -15.76
C PHE A 468 -7.93 -15.34 -17.09
N GLU A 469 -8.27 -16.02 -18.18
CA GLU A 469 -8.07 -15.52 -19.54
C GLU A 469 -9.27 -14.70 -19.99
N PRO A 470 -9.07 -13.59 -20.75
CA PRO A 470 -10.15 -12.81 -21.33
C PRO A 470 -11.07 -13.66 -22.20
N GLN A 471 -12.38 -13.55 -22.01
CA GLN A 471 -13.39 -14.28 -22.78
C GLN A 471 -14.28 -13.36 -23.64
N LEU A 472 -14.31 -12.05 -23.32
CA LEU A 472 -15.05 -11.08 -24.12
C LEU A 472 -14.26 -10.67 -25.36
N ASP A 473 -14.97 -10.54 -26.48
CA ASP A 473 -14.41 -9.90 -27.68
C ASP A 473 -14.21 -8.38 -27.44
N GLU A 474 -13.38 -7.77 -28.27
CA GLU A 474 -13.01 -6.36 -28.15
C GLU A 474 -14.23 -5.43 -28.24
N ALA A 475 -15.20 -5.72 -29.12
CA ALA A 475 -16.38 -4.86 -29.31
C ALA A 475 -17.30 -4.90 -28.07
N ALA A 476 -17.50 -6.08 -27.48
CA ALA A 476 -18.27 -6.26 -26.24
C ALA A 476 -17.60 -5.56 -25.05
N LYS A 477 -16.29 -5.73 -24.91
CA LYS A 477 -15.47 -5.09 -23.88
C LYS A 477 -15.58 -3.57 -23.95
N GLU A 478 -15.35 -2.98 -25.12
CA GLU A 478 -15.39 -1.53 -25.31
C GLU A 478 -16.81 -0.94 -25.14
N LYS A 479 -17.84 -1.68 -25.56
CA LYS A 479 -19.23 -1.27 -25.32
C LYS A 479 -19.56 -1.16 -23.82
N LEU A 480 -19.15 -2.15 -23.04
CA LEU A 480 -19.36 -2.15 -21.58
C LEU A 480 -18.59 -1.00 -20.92
N TYR A 481 -17.34 -0.81 -21.31
CA TYR A 481 -16.50 0.25 -20.77
C TYR A 481 -16.97 1.66 -21.13
N ALA A 482 -17.44 1.87 -22.35
CA ALA A 482 -18.06 3.15 -22.74
C ALA A 482 -19.30 3.48 -21.90
N GLY A 483 -20.10 2.47 -21.54
CA GLY A 483 -21.21 2.62 -20.59
C GLY A 483 -20.75 3.04 -19.21
N TRP A 484 -19.68 2.44 -18.69
CA TRP A 484 -19.03 2.81 -17.44
C TRP A 484 -18.53 4.27 -17.46
N GLN A 485 -17.75 4.66 -18.46
CA GLN A 485 -17.25 6.03 -18.60
C GLN A 485 -18.39 7.07 -18.65
N LYS A 486 -19.50 6.72 -19.33
CA LYS A 486 -20.70 7.56 -19.33
C LYS A 486 -21.33 7.67 -17.95
N ALA A 487 -21.37 6.60 -17.13
CA ALA A 487 -21.87 6.64 -15.78
C ALA A 487 -20.99 7.52 -14.87
N VAL A 488 -19.68 7.31 -14.93
CA VAL A 488 -18.70 8.11 -14.16
C VAL A 488 -18.83 9.60 -14.51
N SER A 489 -18.92 9.96 -15.80
CA SER A 489 -19.03 11.36 -16.23
C SER A 489 -20.26 12.08 -15.66
N ARG A 490 -21.31 11.35 -15.26
CA ARG A 490 -22.54 11.88 -14.66
C ARG A 490 -22.55 11.88 -13.13
N THR A 491 -21.54 11.26 -12.53
CA THR A 491 -21.38 11.14 -11.09
C THR A 491 -20.47 12.23 -10.53
N ARG A 492 -19.64 12.83 -11.38
CA ARG A 492 -18.65 13.85 -11.02
C ARG A 492 -19.32 15.15 -10.63
N ASP A 493 -18.62 15.95 -9.79
CA ASP A 493 -19.06 17.28 -9.33
C ASP A 493 -20.51 17.30 -8.77
N TRP A 494 -20.88 16.23 -8.07
CA TRP A 494 -22.23 16.10 -7.51
C TRP A 494 -22.50 17.04 -6.34
N GLU A 495 -21.54 17.17 -5.42
CA GLU A 495 -21.63 18.07 -4.29
C GLU A 495 -21.19 19.49 -4.68
N PRO A 496 -21.81 20.53 -4.12
CA PRO A 496 -21.37 21.89 -4.34
C PRO A 496 -19.94 22.11 -3.80
N HIS A 497 -19.16 22.89 -4.52
CA HIS A 497 -17.85 23.35 -4.05
C HIS A 497 -18.04 24.31 -2.88
N GLU A 498 -17.35 24.09 -1.75
CA GLU A 498 -17.37 25.02 -0.63
C GLU A 498 -16.91 26.41 -1.10
N GLY A 499 -17.81 27.39 -1.03
CA GLY A 499 -17.55 28.79 -1.43
C GLY A 499 -18.21 29.24 -2.75
N ALA A 500 -19.06 28.43 -3.36
CA ALA A 500 -19.91 28.83 -4.48
C ALA A 500 -21.31 29.20 -3.94
N GLU A 501 -21.42 30.38 -3.30
CA GLU A 501 -22.67 31.16 -3.11
C GLU A 501 -22.64 32.37 -4.00
#